data_b1451bf95527c3664826f314e81eede9
#
_entry.id   b1451bf95527c3664826f314e81eede9
#
_cell.length_a   1.000
_cell.length_b   1.000
_cell.length_c   1.000
_cell.angle_alpha   90.00
_cell.angle_beta   90.00
_cell.angle_gamma   90.00
#
_symmetry.space_group_name_H-M   'P 1'
#
loop_
_entity.id
_entity.type
_entity.pdbx_description
1 polymer ?
#
loop_
_entity_poly.entity_id
_entity_poly.type
_entity_poly.pdbx_seq_one_letter_code
_entity_poly.pdbx_strand_id
1 'polypeptide(L)'
;MLTRRRFLVGALAPAFLATTARANMRCLADPKHGGELCKTFIDVTDAYQETYHARHDPAAIWIACVAVVFATYSHVVQQLRIEQEAYGEAANIAFDSSTSVIKPLVREWKDDDGVAFRVSAEPLFDADAPGGKFDQNRLIDAVSNGDPLILVGGGHPVVLTAVAYAKTSGASPLVAGFVFDPFPMVGPRALDIGELIPKSAGGDLRFAIRMKLQKV
;
A
#
# COMPACT_ATOMS: atom_id res chain seq x y z
N MET A 1 51.06 21.99 38.88
CA MET A 1 50.57 22.11 37.51
C MET A 1 49.93 20.79 37.10
N LEU A 2 48.60 20.71 37.13
CA LEU A 2 47.84 19.50 36.80
C LEU A 2 47.07 19.80 35.48
N THR A 3 47.49 19.12 34.41
CA THR A 3 46.91 19.23 33.08
C THR A 3 45.62 18.38 33.00
N ARG A 4 44.46 19.02 32.89
CA ARG A 4 43.16 18.36 32.66
C ARG A 4 43.07 17.94 31.20
N ARG A 5 43.11 16.63 30.94
CA ARG A 5 42.73 16.06 29.65
C ARG A 5 41.19 16.05 29.53
N ARG A 6 40.67 16.81 28.58
CA ARG A 6 39.25 16.74 28.17
C ARG A 6 39.07 15.53 27.25
N PHE A 7 38.32 14.56 27.69
CA PHE A 7 37.78 13.50 26.83
C PHE A 7 36.60 14.05 26.05
N LEU A 8 36.75 14.16 24.73
CA LEU A 8 35.64 14.35 23.79
C LEU A 8 34.93 13.01 23.63
N VAL A 9 33.78 12.86 24.24
CA VAL A 9 32.86 11.77 23.97
C VAL A 9 32.11 12.15 22.70
N GLY A 10 32.53 11.59 21.58
CA GLY A 10 31.81 11.69 20.32
C GLY A 10 30.50 10.89 20.43
N ALA A 11 29.39 11.56 20.48
CA ALA A 11 28.07 10.94 20.37
C ALA A 11 27.90 10.45 18.92
N LEU A 12 28.07 9.13 18.71
CA LEU A 12 27.61 8.47 17.49
C LEU A 12 26.08 8.50 17.50
N ALA A 13 25.49 9.38 16.68
CA ALA A 13 24.07 9.35 16.42
C ALA A 13 23.74 8.01 15.73
N PRO A 14 22.79 7.21 16.23
CA PRO A 14 22.39 6.00 15.56
C PRO A 14 21.76 6.39 14.20
N ALA A 15 22.33 5.87 13.11
CA ALA A 15 21.72 5.94 11.79
C ALA A 15 20.43 5.10 11.84
N PHE A 16 19.30 5.78 11.97
CA PHE A 16 17.99 5.13 11.92
C PHE A 16 17.72 4.70 10.47
N LEU A 17 17.92 3.40 10.22
CA LEU A 17 17.45 2.77 9.00
C LEU A 17 15.92 2.85 8.97
N ALA A 18 15.37 3.58 7.99
CA ALA A 18 13.95 3.51 7.70
C ALA A 18 13.62 2.05 7.36
N THR A 19 12.74 1.42 8.13
CA THR A 19 12.20 0.11 7.82
C THR A 19 11.24 0.27 6.65
N THR A 20 11.77 0.25 5.44
CA THR A 20 10.95 0.11 4.24
C THR A 20 10.50 -1.34 4.14
N ALA A 21 9.22 -1.58 3.88
CA ALA A 21 8.76 -2.90 3.47
C ALA A 21 9.66 -3.37 2.31
N ARG A 22 10.23 -4.58 2.42
CA ARG A 22 11.13 -5.08 1.38
C ARG A 22 10.29 -5.73 0.29
N ALA A 23 10.36 -5.17 -0.91
CA ALA A 23 9.89 -5.87 -2.08
C ALA A 23 10.90 -6.95 -2.48
N ASN A 24 10.37 -8.11 -2.82
CA ASN A 24 11.14 -9.21 -3.40
C ASN A 24 10.79 -9.30 -4.90
N MET A 25 11.76 -9.48 -5.76
CA MET A 25 11.55 -9.66 -7.19
C MET A 25 12.13 -11.00 -7.65
N ARG A 26 11.35 -11.72 -8.46
CA ARG A 26 11.78 -12.96 -9.12
C ARG A 26 11.39 -12.87 -10.59
N CYS A 27 12.35 -13.16 -11.48
CA CYS A 27 12.09 -13.22 -12.91
C CYS A 27 12.47 -14.61 -13.45
N LEU A 28 11.71 -15.09 -14.41
CA LEU A 28 11.94 -16.32 -15.15
C LEU A 28 11.98 -15.99 -16.63
N ALA A 29 12.92 -16.58 -17.37
CA ALA A 29 12.97 -16.42 -18.82
C ALA A 29 11.67 -16.93 -19.45
N ASP A 30 11.09 -16.15 -20.36
CA ASP A 30 9.95 -16.56 -21.18
C ASP A 30 10.43 -16.80 -22.62
N PRO A 31 10.85 -18.03 -22.95
CA PRO A 31 11.38 -18.36 -24.26
C PRO A 31 10.31 -18.30 -25.37
N LYS A 32 9.02 -18.28 -25.02
CA LYS A 32 7.92 -18.22 -26.01
C LYS A 32 7.69 -16.79 -26.51
N HIS A 33 7.93 -15.78 -25.67
CA HIS A 33 7.64 -14.39 -25.98
C HIS A 33 8.88 -13.49 -26.03
N GLY A 34 10.08 -14.07 -25.87
CA GLY A 34 11.36 -13.35 -26.04
C GLY A 34 11.63 -12.30 -24.94
N GLY A 35 11.37 -12.65 -23.69
CA GLY A 35 11.54 -11.75 -22.55
C GLY A 35 11.65 -12.49 -21.23
N GLU A 36 11.30 -11.81 -20.14
CA GLU A 36 11.21 -12.37 -18.80
C GLU A 36 9.80 -12.17 -18.25
N LEU A 37 9.28 -13.18 -17.56
CA LEU A 37 8.11 -13.04 -16.69
C LEU A 37 8.60 -12.73 -15.29
N CYS A 38 8.34 -11.54 -14.82
CA CYS A 38 8.75 -11.07 -13.50
C CYS A 38 7.55 -11.01 -12.56
N LYS A 39 7.79 -11.38 -11.30
CA LYS A 39 6.86 -11.16 -10.20
C LYS A 39 7.57 -10.34 -9.13
N THR A 40 7.00 -9.19 -8.76
CA THR A 40 7.41 -8.44 -7.58
C THR A 40 6.35 -8.56 -6.50
N PHE A 41 6.78 -8.71 -5.24
CA PHE A 41 5.86 -8.90 -4.12
C PHE A 41 6.43 -8.34 -2.82
N ILE A 42 5.53 -7.92 -1.96
CA ILE A 42 5.79 -7.43 -0.62
C ILE A 42 5.44 -8.58 0.33
N ASP A 43 6.34 -8.91 1.23
CA ASP A 43 6.06 -9.89 2.27
C ASP A 43 5.37 -9.19 3.44
N VAL A 44 4.11 -9.54 3.65
CA VAL A 44 3.24 -8.86 4.63
C VAL A 44 2.43 -9.87 5.46
N THR A 45 2.88 -11.12 5.49
CA THR A 45 2.15 -12.23 6.12
C THR A 45 1.83 -11.93 7.59
N ASP A 46 2.78 -11.39 8.34
CA ASP A 46 2.57 -11.08 9.75
C ASP A 46 1.59 -9.90 9.93
N ALA A 47 1.72 -8.87 9.09
CA ALA A 47 0.83 -7.71 9.10
C ALA A 47 -0.65 -8.09 8.90
N TYR A 48 -0.92 -9.11 8.09
CA TYR A 48 -2.29 -9.53 7.79
C TYR A 48 -2.95 -10.30 8.94
N GLN A 49 -2.20 -11.07 9.70
CA GLN A 49 -2.75 -11.84 10.80
C GLN A 49 -3.32 -10.93 11.90
N GLU A 50 -2.72 -9.78 12.12
CA GLU A 50 -3.14 -8.83 13.15
C GLU A 50 -4.34 -7.98 12.73
N THR A 51 -4.54 -7.76 11.42
CA THR A 51 -5.53 -6.82 10.88
C THR A 51 -6.74 -7.47 10.23
N TYR A 52 -6.82 -8.80 10.20
CA TYR A 52 -7.74 -9.61 9.39
C TYR A 52 -9.24 -9.50 9.71
N HIS A 53 -9.64 -8.87 10.79
CA HIS A 53 -11.06 -8.87 11.22
C HIS A 53 -11.82 -7.63 10.74
N ALA A 54 -11.95 -7.44 9.43
CA ALA A 54 -12.81 -6.38 8.91
C ALA A 54 -14.30 -6.69 9.17
N ARG A 55 -15.08 -5.64 9.40
CA ARG A 55 -16.54 -5.70 9.41
C ARG A 55 -17.08 -5.84 7.97
N HIS A 56 -18.33 -6.30 7.80
CA HIS A 56 -18.93 -6.60 6.49
C HIS A 56 -19.40 -5.37 5.69
N ASP A 57 -18.97 -4.16 5.99
CA ASP A 57 -19.34 -2.97 5.22
C ASP A 57 -18.14 -2.38 4.46
N PRO A 58 -18.35 -1.75 3.27
CA PRO A 58 -17.25 -1.24 2.44
C PRO A 58 -16.37 -0.21 3.16
N ALA A 59 -16.94 0.59 4.05
CA ALA A 59 -16.21 1.59 4.81
C ALA A 59 -15.28 0.93 5.83
N ALA A 60 -15.73 -0.11 6.53
CA ALA A 60 -14.90 -0.88 7.45
C ALA A 60 -13.80 -1.66 6.69
N ILE A 61 -14.09 -2.16 5.48
CA ILE A 61 -13.10 -2.81 4.64
C ILE A 61 -12.00 -1.82 4.21
N TRP A 62 -12.36 -0.57 3.90
CA TRP A 62 -11.39 0.50 3.65
C TRP A 62 -10.46 0.72 4.84
N ILE A 63 -11.02 0.83 6.05
CA ILE A 63 -10.25 1.01 7.28
C ILE A 63 -9.31 -0.17 7.51
N ALA A 64 -9.77 -1.40 7.26
CA ALA A 64 -8.92 -2.59 7.34
C ALA A 64 -7.78 -2.56 6.31
N CYS A 65 -8.01 -2.12 5.07
CA CYS A 65 -6.96 -1.90 4.09
C CYS A 65 -5.92 -0.89 4.59
N VAL A 66 -6.34 0.23 5.18
CA VAL A 66 -5.43 1.23 5.77
C VAL A 66 -4.61 0.63 6.91
N ALA A 67 -5.23 -0.14 7.81
CA ALA A 67 -4.54 -0.82 8.90
C ALA A 67 -3.49 -1.82 8.38
N VAL A 68 -3.81 -2.60 7.34
CA VAL A 68 -2.86 -3.49 6.66
C VAL A 68 -1.68 -2.72 6.09
N VAL A 69 -1.93 -1.58 5.42
CA VAL A 69 -0.85 -0.74 4.89
C VAL A 69 0.04 -0.23 6.03
N PHE A 70 -0.54 0.26 7.13
CA PHE A 70 0.25 0.73 8.27
C PHE A 70 1.11 -0.40 8.85
N ALA A 71 0.53 -1.58 9.07
CA ALA A 71 1.24 -2.75 9.59
C ALA A 71 2.37 -3.21 8.66
N THR A 72 2.22 -3.07 7.33
CA THR A 72 3.28 -3.36 6.35
C THR A 72 4.55 -2.53 6.57
N TYR A 73 4.40 -1.34 7.14
CA TYR A 73 5.51 -0.47 7.54
C TYR A 73 5.89 -0.65 9.04
N SER A 74 5.43 -1.73 9.67
CA SER A 74 5.65 -2.04 11.08
C SER A 74 5.02 -1.03 12.06
N HIS A 75 3.91 -0.41 11.67
CA HIS A 75 3.12 0.46 12.52
C HIS A 75 1.72 -0.12 12.72
N VAL A 76 1.49 -0.80 13.83
CA VAL A 76 0.17 -1.36 14.17
C VAL A 76 -0.72 -0.25 14.72
N VAL A 77 -1.86 -0.03 14.08
CA VAL A 77 -2.90 0.90 14.54
C VAL A 77 -4.25 0.20 14.43
N GLN A 78 -4.97 0.13 15.55
CA GLN A 78 -6.28 -0.52 15.59
C GLN A 78 -7.27 0.14 14.63
N GLN A 79 -8.07 -0.66 13.92
CA GLN A 79 -9.05 -0.19 12.95
C GLN A 79 -10.02 0.84 13.54
N LEU A 80 -10.52 0.60 14.74
CA LEU A 80 -11.42 1.54 15.43
C LEU A 80 -10.77 2.92 15.64
N ARG A 81 -9.48 2.94 15.94
CA ARG A 81 -8.72 4.18 16.12
C ARG A 81 -8.51 4.92 14.80
N ILE A 82 -8.21 4.19 13.71
CA ILE A 82 -8.15 4.78 12.36
C ILE A 82 -9.50 5.40 11.99
N GLU A 83 -10.59 4.67 12.24
CA GLU A 83 -11.95 5.15 12.01
C GLU A 83 -12.21 6.47 12.73
N GLN A 84 -12.02 6.47 14.04
CA GLN A 84 -12.35 7.62 14.90
C GLN A 84 -11.46 8.83 14.61
N GLU A 85 -10.15 8.63 14.44
CA GLU A 85 -9.22 9.71 14.26
C GLU A 85 -9.24 10.32 12.85
N ALA A 86 -9.53 9.54 11.81
CA ALA A 86 -9.55 10.04 10.43
C ALA A 86 -10.95 10.50 10.00
N TYR A 87 -11.99 9.76 10.36
CA TYR A 87 -13.34 9.94 9.79
C TYR A 87 -14.42 10.25 10.84
N GLY A 88 -14.11 10.05 12.13
CA GLY A 88 -15.09 10.10 13.21
C GLY A 88 -15.93 8.81 13.27
N GLU A 89 -16.57 8.46 12.17
CA GLU A 89 -17.34 7.24 12.00
C GLU A 89 -17.14 6.67 10.59
N ALA A 90 -17.21 5.35 10.43
CA ALA A 90 -17.05 4.68 9.13
C ALA A 90 -18.09 5.17 8.10
N ALA A 91 -19.32 5.46 8.55
CA ALA A 91 -20.38 5.99 7.70
C ALA A 91 -20.05 7.34 7.04
N ASN A 92 -19.07 8.08 7.57
CA ASN A 92 -18.63 9.37 7.01
C ASN A 92 -17.63 9.21 5.85
N ILE A 93 -17.20 8.00 5.53
CA ILE A 93 -16.26 7.76 4.44
C ILE A 93 -16.97 7.93 3.10
N ALA A 94 -16.68 9.04 2.42
CA ALA A 94 -17.21 9.29 1.09
C ALA A 94 -16.25 8.73 0.04
N PHE A 95 -16.71 7.76 -0.75
CA PHE A 95 -15.97 7.17 -1.86
C PHE A 95 -16.25 7.86 -3.20
N ASP A 96 -16.52 9.17 -3.17
CA ASP A 96 -16.80 9.99 -4.36
C ASP A 96 -15.54 10.34 -5.16
N SER A 97 -14.38 10.41 -4.50
CA SER A 97 -13.08 10.60 -5.13
C SER A 97 -11.96 9.94 -4.34
N SER A 98 -10.81 9.68 -5.00
CA SER A 98 -9.62 9.22 -4.29
C SER A 98 -9.15 10.23 -3.24
N THR A 99 -9.29 11.52 -3.51
CA THR A 99 -8.88 12.61 -2.60
C THR A 99 -9.72 12.61 -1.32
N SER A 100 -11.03 12.37 -1.39
CA SER A 100 -11.90 12.38 -0.21
C SER A 100 -11.53 11.27 0.77
N VAL A 101 -11.15 10.10 0.28
CA VAL A 101 -10.78 8.97 1.15
C VAL A 101 -9.37 9.08 1.72
N ILE A 102 -8.42 9.73 1.01
CA ILE A 102 -7.02 9.81 1.49
C ILE A 102 -6.74 11.05 2.35
N LYS A 103 -7.40 12.17 2.10
CA LYS A 103 -7.14 13.45 2.79
C LYS A 103 -7.14 13.34 4.32
N PRO A 104 -8.08 12.64 4.98
CA PRO A 104 -8.10 12.51 6.42
C PRO A 104 -6.92 11.69 6.98
N LEU A 105 -6.29 10.84 6.16
CA LEU A 105 -5.18 9.97 6.55
C LEU A 105 -3.82 10.68 6.49
N VAL A 106 -3.68 11.75 5.67
CA VAL A 106 -2.42 12.47 5.43
C VAL A 106 -2.12 13.38 6.61
N ARG A 107 -1.49 12.83 7.65
CA ARG A 107 -1.13 13.53 8.89
C ARG A 107 -0.06 12.73 9.65
N GLU A 108 0.32 13.24 10.80
CA GLU A 108 1.08 12.49 11.80
C GLU A 108 0.16 11.56 12.59
N TRP A 109 0.64 10.34 12.79
CA TRP A 109 0.01 9.28 13.55
C TRP A 109 0.95 8.79 14.65
N LYS A 110 0.39 8.10 15.61
CA LYS A 110 1.14 7.24 16.53
C LYS A 110 0.59 5.83 16.41
N ASP A 111 1.45 4.83 16.38
CA ASP A 111 1.00 3.43 16.47
C ASP A 111 0.55 3.07 17.90
N ASP A 112 0.14 1.83 18.10
CA ASP A 112 -0.35 1.38 19.40
C ASP A 112 0.77 1.27 20.45
N ASP A 113 2.04 1.22 20.01
CA ASP A 113 3.23 1.30 20.86
C ASP A 113 3.68 2.75 21.14
N GLY A 114 2.98 3.74 20.59
CA GLY A 114 3.27 5.16 20.78
C GLY A 114 4.36 5.72 19.86
N VAL A 115 4.82 4.93 18.86
CA VAL A 115 5.83 5.39 17.89
C VAL A 115 5.18 6.32 16.88
N ALA A 116 5.74 7.53 16.74
CA ALA A 116 5.23 8.53 15.79
C ALA A 116 5.68 8.24 14.36
N PHE A 117 4.76 8.40 13.42
CA PHE A 117 5.03 8.31 11.98
C PHE A 117 4.15 9.29 11.21
N ARG A 118 4.57 9.64 9.99
CA ARG A 118 3.83 10.53 9.10
C ARG A 118 3.33 9.75 7.90
N VAL A 119 2.07 9.92 7.57
CA VAL A 119 1.43 9.35 6.38
C VAL A 119 1.43 10.39 5.26
N SER A 120 1.88 9.98 4.08
CA SER A 120 1.62 10.63 2.81
C SER A 120 0.85 9.68 1.90
N ALA A 121 -0.08 10.20 1.11
CA ALA A 121 -0.87 9.39 0.19
C ALA A 121 -1.09 10.14 -1.11
N GLU A 122 -1.08 9.40 -2.22
CA GLU A 122 -1.35 9.94 -3.56
C GLU A 122 -2.15 8.95 -4.40
N PRO A 123 -3.06 9.42 -5.24
CA PRO A 123 -3.69 8.59 -6.25
C PRO A 123 -2.68 8.31 -7.37
N LEU A 124 -2.40 7.04 -7.65
CA LEU A 124 -1.71 6.62 -8.87
C LEU A 124 -2.66 6.59 -10.06
N PHE A 125 -3.92 6.30 -9.78
CA PHE A 125 -5.03 6.33 -10.73
C PHE A 125 -6.32 6.73 -10.02
N ASP A 126 -7.12 7.55 -10.68
CA ASP A 126 -8.47 7.93 -10.29
C ASP A 126 -9.32 8.04 -11.57
N ALA A 127 -10.31 7.16 -11.71
CA ALA A 127 -11.19 7.13 -12.88
C ALA A 127 -12.13 8.34 -12.96
N ASP A 128 -12.39 8.98 -11.82
CA ASP A 128 -13.31 10.11 -11.73
C ASP A 128 -12.56 11.46 -11.85
N ALA A 129 -11.22 11.45 -11.81
CA ALA A 129 -10.42 12.66 -11.99
C ALA A 129 -10.33 13.06 -13.47
N PRO A 130 -10.46 14.36 -13.80
CA PRO A 130 -10.30 14.84 -15.18
C PRO A 130 -8.92 14.46 -15.74
N GLY A 131 -8.91 13.72 -16.86
CA GLY A 131 -7.69 13.32 -17.53
C GLY A 131 -6.90 12.19 -16.83
N GLY A 132 -7.52 11.51 -15.88
CA GLY A 132 -6.94 10.36 -15.20
C GLY A 132 -6.54 9.27 -16.20
N LYS A 133 -5.23 9.06 -16.38
CA LYS A 133 -4.67 7.99 -17.22
C LYS A 133 -4.18 6.86 -16.34
N PHE A 134 -4.63 5.66 -16.67
CA PHE A 134 -4.09 4.46 -16.03
C PHE A 134 -2.72 4.14 -16.62
N ASP A 135 -1.71 4.07 -15.76
CA ASP A 135 -0.37 3.65 -16.10
C ASP A 135 0.03 2.47 -15.22
N GLN A 136 0.02 1.28 -15.80
CA GLN A 136 0.37 0.05 -15.11
C GLN A 136 1.81 0.05 -14.57
N ASN A 137 2.75 0.78 -15.20
CA ASN A 137 4.12 0.86 -14.71
C ASN A 137 4.20 1.52 -13.34
N ARG A 138 3.33 2.50 -13.06
CA ARG A 138 3.25 3.11 -11.73
C ARG A 138 2.86 2.12 -10.63
N LEU A 139 2.01 1.13 -10.97
CA LEU A 139 1.64 0.06 -10.03
C LEU A 139 2.82 -0.89 -9.82
N ILE A 140 3.48 -1.30 -10.92
CA ILE A 140 4.68 -2.16 -10.87
C ILE A 140 5.78 -1.49 -10.05
N ASP A 141 6.06 -0.23 -10.32
CA ASP A 141 7.09 0.55 -9.62
C ASP A 141 6.78 0.69 -8.12
N ALA A 142 5.53 0.99 -7.76
CA ALA A 142 5.14 1.12 -6.36
C ALA A 142 5.36 -0.20 -5.60
N VAL A 143 4.84 -1.31 -6.10
CA VAL A 143 5.02 -2.63 -5.46
C VAL A 143 6.49 -3.04 -5.44
N SER A 144 7.26 -2.72 -6.50
CA SER A 144 8.71 -3.01 -6.56
C SER A 144 9.53 -2.19 -5.55
N ASN A 145 9.03 -1.03 -5.16
CA ASN A 145 9.63 -0.20 -4.11
C ASN A 145 9.19 -0.59 -2.69
N GLY A 146 8.33 -1.60 -2.54
CA GLY A 146 7.81 -2.04 -1.25
C GLY A 146 6.58 -1.23 -0.78
N ASP A 147 5.97 -0.44 -1.67
CA ASP A 147 4.78 0.33 -1.34
C ASP A 147 3.52 -0.48 -1.70
N PRO A 148 2.74 -1.00 -0.74
CA PRO A 148 1.46 -1.63 -1.02
C PRO A 148 0.47 -0.58 -1.53
N LEU A 149 -0.44 -1.00 -2.42
CA LEU A 149 -1.45 -0.10 -2.97
C LEU A 149 -2.83 -0.51 -2.50
N ILE A 150 -3.68 0.46 -2.17
CA ILE A 150 -5.10 0.20 -2.00
C ILE A 150 -5.77 0.38 -3.37
N LEU A 151 -6.36 -0.69 -3.88
CA LEU A 151 -7.21 -0.67 -5.06
C LEU A 151 -8.68 -0.59 -4.64
N VAL A 152 -9.44 0.25 -5.32
CA VAL A 152 -10.89 0.41 -5.11
C VAL A 152 -11.59 0.15 -6.43
N GLY A 153 -12.44 -0.83 -6.44
CA GLY A 153 -13.21 -1.29 -7.59
C GLY A 153 -13.93 -2.58 -7.20
N GLY A 154 -14.69 -3.19 -8.12
CA GLY A 154 -15.28 -4.51 -7.89
C GLY A 154 -16.18 -4.67 -6.66
N GLY A 155 -16.66 -3.57 -6.07
CA GLY A 155 -17.54 -3.57 -4.92
C GLY A 155 -16.89 -3.23 -3.58
N HIS A 156 -15.57 -3.43 -3.38
CA HIS A 156 -14.87 -3.06 -2.13
C HIS A 156 -13.37 -2.86 -2.31
N PRO A 157 -12.70 -2.16 -1.37
CA PRO A 157 -11.25 -1.96 -1.38
C PRO A 157 -10.48 -3.26 -1.10
N VAL A 158 -9.30 -3.38 -1.72
CA VAL A 158 -8.34 -4.47 -1.47
C VAL A 158 -6.91 -3.92 -1.46
N VAL A 159 -5.96 -4.64 -0.87
CA VAL A 159 -4.55 -4.24 -0.82
C VAL A 159 -3.73 -5.04 -1.84
N LEU A 160 -3.23 -4.38 -2.89
CA LEU A 160 -2.33 -4.98 -3.87
C LEU A 160 -0.94 -5.16 -3.24
N THR A 161 -0.48 -6.40 -3.19
CA THR A 161 0.76 -6.81 -2.54
C THR A 161 1.75 -7.43 -3.48
N ALA A 162 1.31 -7.90 -4.66
CA ALA A 162 2.20 -8.39 -5.67
C ALA A 162 1.63 -8.15 -7.08
N VAL A 163 2.54 -8.02 -8.04
CA VAL A 163 2.21 -7.96 -9.46
C VAL A 163 3.13 -8.87 -10.26
N ALA A 164 2.56 -9.52 -11.28
CA ALA A 164 3.32 -10.21 -12.31
C ALA A 164 3.23 -9.42 -13.61
N TYR A 165 4.36 -9.28 -14.29
CA TYR A 165 4.46 -8.53 -15.54
C TYR A 165 5.47 -9.16 -16.49
N ALA A 166 5.23 -9.03 -17.80
CA ALA A 166 6.19 -9.45 -18.81
C ALA A 166 7.18 -8.32 -19.07
N LYS A 167 8.46 -8.58 -18.90
CA LYS A 167 9.54 -7.62 -19.17
C LYS A 167 10.08 -7.87 -20.57
N THR A 168 9.78 -6.97 -21.49
CA THR A 168 10.26 -7.00 -22.88
C THR A 168 11.10 -5.76 -23.18
N SER A 169 11.74 -5.69 -24.34
CA SER A 169 12.62 -4.57 -24.73
C SER A 169 11.93 -3.20 -24.85
N GLY A 170 10.60 -3.14 -24.85
CA GLY A 170 9.86 -1.89 -25.05
C GLY A 170 8.66 -1.67 -24.14
N ALA A 171 8.25 -2.68 -23.35
CA ALA A 171 7.08 -2.58 -22.50
C ALA A 171 7.17 -3.55 -21.33
N SER A 172 6.41 -3.26 -20.28
CA SER A 172 6.23 -4.16 -19.14
C SER A 172 4.73 -4.38 -18.89
N PRO A 173 4.02 -5.10 -19.78
CA PRO A 173 2.60 -5.32 -19.61
C PRO A 173 2.32 -6.11 -18.33
N LEU A 174 1.35 -5.63 -17.57
CA LEU A 174 0.86 -6.29 -16.37
C LEU A 174 0.12 -7.57 -16.77
N VAL A 175 0.48 -8.69 -16.14
CA VAL A 175 -0.07 -10.02 -16.42
C VAL A 175 -1.06 -10.45 -15.34
N ALA A 176 -0.74 -10.19 -14.07
CA ALA A 176 -1.59 -10.51 -12.94
C ALA A 176 -1.32 -9.58 -11.74
N GLY A 177 -2.33 -9.38 -10.92
CA GLY A 177 -2.24 -8.77 -9.60
C GLY A 177 -2.60 -9.77 -8.52
N PHE A 178 -1.99 -9.62 -7.34
CA PHE A 178 -2.29 -10.41 -6.16
C PHE A 178 -2.56 -9.45 -5.02
N VAL A 179 -3.63 -9.69 -4.30
CA VAL A 179 -4.11 -8.82 -3.24
C VAL A 179 -4.28 -9.59 -1.95
N PHE A 180 -4.27 -8.83 -0.87
CA PHE A 180 -4.96 -9.20 0.34
C PHE A 180 -6.34 -8.54 0.34
N ASP A 181 -7.36 -9.35 0.43
CA ASP A 181 -8.74 -8.92 0.52
C ASP A 181 -9.20 -9.03 1.98
N PRO A 182 -9.40 -7.89 2.67
CA PRO A 182 -9.78 -7.91 4.07
C PRO A 182 -11.27 -8.24 4.29
N PHE A 183 -12.03 -8.52 3.22
CA PHE A 183 -13.38 -9.03 3.37
C PHE A 183 -13.35 -10.35 4.15
N PRO A 184 -14.23 -10.52 5.15
CA PRO A 184 -14.20 -11.69 6.03
C PRO A 184 -14.10 -13.00 5.29
N MET A 185 -13.12 -13.84 5.69
CA MET A 185 -12.85 -15.18 5.18
C MET A 185 -12.28 -15.23 3.74
N VAL A 186 -11.91 -14.10 3.10
CA VAL A 186 -11.31 -14.10 1.75
C VAL A 186 -9.79 -14.16 1.84
N GLY A 187 -9.13 -13.15 2.37
CA GLY A 187 -7.68 -13.13 2.53
C GLY A 187 -6.90 -13.00 1.22
N PRO A 188 -5.72 -13.65 1.10
CA PRO A 188 -4.89 -13.55 -0.11
C PRO A 188 -5.56 -14.19 -1.33
N ARG A 189 -5.64 -13.45 -2.43
CA ARG A 189 -6.17 -13.96 -3.72
C ARG A 189 -5.51 -13.30 -4.92
N ALA A 190 -5.64 -13.94 -6.08
CA ALA A 190 -5.40 -13.26 -7.35
C ALA A 190 -6.56 -12.32 -7.65
N LEU A 191 -6.26 -11.19 -8.32
CA LEU A 191 -7.29 -10.34 -8.90
C LEU A 191 -7.87 -10.98 -10.16
N ASP A 192 -9.17 -10.82 -10.33
CA ASP A 192 -9.75 -11.02 -11.64
C ASP A 192 -9.28 -9.93 -12.61
N ILE A 193 -9.20 -10.25 -13.90
CA ILE A 193 -8.64 -9.31 -14.88
C ILE A 193 -9.43 -8.00 -14.94
N GLY A 194 -10.74 -8.04 -14.72
CA GLY A 194 -11.62 -6.88 -14.67
C GLY A 194 -11.27 -5.91 -13.55
N GLU A 195 -10.78 -6.40 -12.41
CA GLU A 195 -10.41 -5.58 -11.25
C GLU A 195 -9.13 -4.74 -11.48
N LEU A 196 -8.30 -5.10 -12.48
CA LEU A 196 -7.11 -4.34 -12.90
C LEU A 196 -7.38 -3.44 -14.11
N ILE A 197 -8.50 -3.59 -14.76
CA ILE A 197 -8.88 -2.76 -15.92
C ILE A 197 -9.65 -1.54 -15.39
N PRO A 198 -9.27 -0.31 -15.82
CA PRO A 198 -10.02 0.88 -15.47
C PRO A 198 -11.50 0.81 -15.85
N LYS A 199 -12.35 1.39 -15.03
CA LYS A 199 -13.79 1.50 -15.33
C LYS A 199 -14.05 2.17 -16.67
N SER A 200 -13.25 3.16 -17.07
CA SER A 200 -13.32 3.81 -18.39
C SER A 200 -12.99 2.90 -19.57
N ALA A 201 -12.34 1.76 -19.32
CA ALA A 201 -12.01 0.74 -20.32
C ALA A 201 -12.86 -0.55 -20.16
N GLY A 202 -13.97 -0.47 -19.43
CA GLY A 202 -14.91 -1.57 -19.25
C GLY A 202 -14.59 -2.53 -18.12
N GLY A 203 -13.63 -2.20 -17.25
CA GLY A 203 -13.32 -2.96 -16.03
C GLY A 203 -13.96 -2.34 -14.78
N ASP A 204 -13.43 -2.70 -13.62
CA ASP A 204 -13.97 -2.31 -12.32
C ASP A 204 -13.07 -1.35 -11.56
N LEU A 205 -11.79 -1.18 -11.95
CA LEU A 205 -10.84 -0.34 -11.23
C LEU A 205 -11.27 1.12 -11.28
N ARG A 206 -11.51 1.68 -10.10
CA ARG A 206 -11.88 3.07 -9.90
C ARG A 206 -10.73 3.91 -9.37
N PHE A 207 -10.04 3.43 -8.32
CA PHE A 207 -8.88 4.09 -7.73
C PHE A 207 -7.73 3.11 -7.54
N ALA A 208 -6.50 3.61 -7.70
CA ALA A 208 -5.29 2.98 -7.20
C ALA A 208 -4.54 4.01 -6.35
N ILE A 209 -4.40 3.75 -5.06
CA ILE A 209 -3.88 4.70 -4.07
C ILE A 209 -2.60 4.14 -3.47
N ARG A 210 -1.53 4.94 -3.52
CA ARG A 210 -0.28 4.66 -2.83
C ARG A 210 -0.23 5.43 -1.51
N MET A 211 0.12 4.72 -0.44
CA MET A 211 0.42 5.33 0.85
C MET A 211 1.87 5.05 1.23
N LYS A 212 2.54 6.06 1.78
CA LYS A 212 3.91 5.94 2.31
C LYS A 212 3.94 6.41 3.73
N LEU A 213 4.65 5.67 4.56
CA LEU A 213 4.84 6.00 5.96
C LEU A 213 6.32 6.34 6.19
N GLN A 214 6.54 7.42 6.93
CA GLN A 214 7.87 7.89 7.27
C GLN A 214 7.94 8.08 8.77
N LYS A 215 9.03 7.65 9.38
CA LYS A 215 9.29 7.90 10.80
C LYS A 215 9.46 9.41 11.04
N VAL A 216 8.86 9.91 12.10
CA VAL A 216 8.99 11.30 12.54
C VAL A 216 10.15 11.43 13.55
#